data_b3683863db88bb658a7662e31a563cbc
#
_entry.id   b3683863db88bb658a7662e31a563cbc
#
_cell.length_a   1.000
_cell.length_b   1.000
_cell.length_c   1.000
_cell.angle_alpha   90.00
_cell.angle_beta   90.00
_cell.angle_gamma   90.00
#
_symmetry.space_group_name_H-M   'P 1'
#
loop_
_entity.id
_entity.type
_entity.pdbx_description
1 polymer ?
#
loop_
_entity_poly.entity_id
_entity_poly.type
_entity_poly.pdbx_seq_one_letter_code
_entity_poly.pdbx_strand_id
1 'polypeptide(L)'
;MSDQPTVAVVGAGFSGVLTALRLLLTQDGPRVVLIEKGPRFGRGAAYSTGNPGHLLNVRATNMSALVEQPNHFIDWLGAAGVAAPEQVFVTRDRYGQYLQSLLREATADRSSVRLALEHDEVTAVARDGNRWRLSLAMGRSLTADAVVLAMGNLPPPPPAGLDSALAKSERYVADPWAWAGPREGGAGEVLILGTGLTAIDIVLSIDAAQPGAPMTALSRHGLLPRVHGEASPAAALVVPPAGPLTAVLAEVRRRAEIDWRGAVDSLRPYVQTLWRGWSLAERRRFLRHLAAWWNIHRHRLAPEVAARIEALRQSGRLSVAAGRIERLTPMADGVEVVWTPRGQATPRTRRVAQVINCTGPRGDLAHADDPLIASLLAAGLVRADACRLGVDVDARSRVIGAAGEAADSLFAVGPLTRGQFYEITSVPDIRLQAADCTDSIVNALALRGRGGAASSADRMADDLAAFLEQSIAELDVELGSLKFARRMRSAWELRGRRAALDEIALWLDERQAKAKR
;
A
#
# COMPACT_ATOMS: atom_id res chain seq x y z
N MET A 1 -6.96 21.33 -32.96
CA MET A 1 -6.96 20.09 -32.13
C MET A 1 -6.91 20.57 -30.69
N SER A 2 -7.95 20.39 -29.88
CA SER A 2 -7.93 20.73 -28.46
C SER A 2 -6.79 19.96 -27.82
N ASP A 3 -5.91 20.67 -27.09
CA ASP A 3 -4.74 20.09 -26.44
C ASP A 3 -5.26 19.17 -25.31
N GLN A 4 -5.35 17.87 -25.60
CA GLN A 4 -5.87 16.87 -24.67
C GLN A 4 -4.96 16.86 -23.43
N PRO A 5 -5.50 17.00 -22.19
CA PRO A 5 -4.68 17.09 -21.01
C PRO A 5 -3.88 15.80 -20.80
N THR A 6 -2.70 15.94 -20.25
CA THR A 6 -1.75 14.83 -20.01
C THR A 6 -1.61 14.57 -18.51
N VAL A 7 -1.74 13.30 -18.11
CA VAL A 7 -1.47 12.81 -16.75
C VAL A 7 -0.20 11.97 -16.75
N ALA A 8 0.78 12.37 -15.95
CA ALA A 8 1.98 11.56 -15.71
C ALA A 8 1.77 10.67 -14.47
N VAL A 9 1.91 9.36 -14.63
CA VAL A 9 1.84 8.38 -13.55
C VAL A 9 3.24 7.85 -13.28
N VAL A 10 3.79 8.17 -12.11
CA VAL A 10 5.17 7.83 -11.72
C VAL A 10 5.18 6.52 -10.93
N GLY A 11 5.71 5.48 -11.55
CA GLY A 11 5.72 4.09 -11.08
C GLY A 11 4.65 3.26 -11.78
N ALA A 12 5.08 2.17 -12.44
CA ALA A 12 4.21 1.23 -13.14
C ALA A 12 4.07 -0.11 -12.40
N GLY A 13 4.09 -0.08 -11.08
CA GLY A 13 3.64 -1.19 -10.26
C GLY A 13 2.11 -1.30 -10.27
N PHE A 14 1.55 -2.09 -9.36
CA PHE A 14 0.09 -2.34 -9.28
C PHE A 14 -0.73 -1.04 -9.25
N SER A 15 -0.42 -0.13 -8.32
CA SER A 15 -1.17 1.13 -8.14
C SER A 15 -1.14 2.01 -9.39
N GLY A 16 0.04 2.18 -10.00
CA GLY A 16 0.18 3.03 -11.19
C GLY A 16 -0.49 2.44 -12.41
N VAL A 17 -0.39 1.13 -12.62
CA VAL A 17 -1.09 0.44 -13.72
C VAL A 17 -2.59 0.61 -13.58
N LEU A 18 -3.16 0.38 -12.40
CA LEU A 18 -4.60 0.54 -12.20
C LEU A 18 -5.06 1.98 -12.44
N THR A 19 -4.33 2.96 -11.93
CA THR A 19 -4.66 4.37 -12.16
C THR A 19 -4.60 4.70 -13.67
N ALA A 20 -3.57 4.23 -14.38
CA ALA A 20 -3.45 4.43 -15.82
C ALA A 20 -4.61 3.79 -16.60
N LEU A 21 -4.94 2.53 -16.30
CA LEU A 21 -6.05 1.81 -16.93
C LEU A 21 -7.39 2.51 -16.68
N ARG A 22 -7.64 2.96 -15.46
CA ARG A 22 -8.86 3.69 -15.10
C ARG A 22 -9.00 5.01 -15.87
N LEU A 23 -7.91 5.78 -15.99
CA LEU A 23 -7.89 7.01 -16.80
C LEU A 23 -8.17 6.74 -18.28
N LEU A 24 -7.72 5.61 -18.83
CA LEU A 24 -7.99 5.22 -20.21
C LEU A 24 -9.44 4.80 -20.44
N LEU A 25 -10.10 4.23 -19.44
CA LEU A 25 -11.53 3.88 -19.50
C LEU A 25 -12.46 5.09 -19.45
N THR A 26 -11.96 6.26 -19.01
CA THR A 26 -12.76 7.50 -18.99
C THR A 26 -13.02 7.95 -20.42
N GLN A 27 -14.29 8.19 -20.74
CA GLN A 27 -14.68 8.75 -22.05
C GLN A 27 -14.04 10.14 -22.20
N ASP A 28 -13.46 10.43 -23.36
CA ASP A 28 -12.72 11.66 -23.64
C ASP A 28 -11.65 12.02 -22.57
N GLY A 29 -11.15 10.98 -21.87
CA GLY A 29 -10.17 11.13 -20.78
C GLY A 29 -8.80 11.62 -21.26
N PRO A 30 -7.89 11.89 -20.34
CA PRO A 30 -6.58 12.46 -20.64
C PRO A 30 -5.66 11.49 -21.39
N ARG A 31 -4.58 12.02 -21.96
CA ARG A 31 -3.40 11.23 -22.32
C ARG A 31 -2.70 10.80 -21.02
N VAL A 32 -2.20 9.58 -21.01
CA VAL A 32 -1.49 9.01 -19.85
C VAL A 32 -0.05 8.70 -20.26
N VAL A 33 0.91 9.20 -19.48
CA VAL A 33 2.31 8.80 -19.56
C VAL A 33 2.62 7.98 -18.32
N LEU A 34 2.76 6.67 -18.48
CA LEU A 34 3.11 5.74 -17.41
C LEU A 34 4.61 5.55 -17.40
N ILE A 35 5.27 5.97 -16.29
CA ILE A 35 6.73 6.04 -16.17
C ILE A 35 7.21 4.96 -15.20
N GLU A 36 8.22 4.17 -15.60
CA GLU A 36 8.78 3.10 -14.77
C GLU A 36 10.30 3.05 -14.89
N LYS A 37 11.00 3.06 -13.75
CA LYS A 37 12.45 2.91 -13.69
C LYS A 37 12.92 1.46 -13.77
N GLY A 38 12.07 0.54 -13.37
CA GLY A 38 12.37 -0.89 -13.39
C GLY A 38 12.23 -1.50 -14.80
N PRO A 39 12.79 -2.69 -15.02
CA PRO A 39 12.86 -3.29 -16.34
C PRO A 39 11.50 -3.78 -16.89
N ARG A 40 10.44 -3.81 -16.08
CA ARG A 40 9.17 -4.40 -16.46
C ARG A 40 7.99 -3.61 -15.92
N PHE A 41 7.16 -3.12 -16.83
CA PHE A 41 5.87 -2.52 -16.49
C PHE A 41 4.89 -3.58 -15.96
N GLY A 42 4.00 -3.18 -15.06
CA GLY A 42 2.93 -4.02 -14.51
C GLY A 42 3.32 -4.87 -13.31
N ARG A 43 4.59 -4.95 -12.96
CA ARG A 43 5.03 -5.86 -11.91
C ARG A 43 5.33 -5.18 -10.57
N GLY A 44 6.08 -4.07 -10.58
CA GLY A 44 6.58 -3.47 -9.36
C GLY A 44 7.37 -4.47 -8.50
N ALA A 45 7.82 -4.09 -7.31
CA ALA A 45 8.59 -4.97 -6.43
C ALA A 45 7.82 -6.22 -5.99
N ALA A 46 6.51 -6.10 -5.74
CA ALA A 46 5.71 -7.19 -5.17
C ALA A 46 5.50 -8.39 -6.10
N TYR A 47 5.54 -8.20 -7.43
CA TYR A 47 5.20 -9.21 -8.43
C TYR A 47 6.34 -9.47 -9.44
N SER A 48 7.55 -9.00 -9.14
CA SER A 48 8.74 -9.17 -10.00
C SER A 48 9.55 -10.42 -9.69
N THR A 49 9.23 -11.14 -8.62
CA THR A 49 9.95 -12.36 -8.22
C THR A 49 9.72 -13.50 -9.22
N GLY A 50 10.77 -14.25 -9.52
CA GLY A 50 10.71 -15.49 -10.30
C GLY A 50 10.67 -16.76 -9.43
N ASN A 51 10.69 -16.64 -8.10
CA ASN A 51 10.65 -17.81 -7.21
C ASN A 51 9.23 -18.39 -7.15
N PRO A 52 9.01 -19.64 -7.56
CA PRO A 52 7.69 -20.27 -7.54
C PRO A 52 7.14 -20.51 -6.12
N GLY A 53 7.97 -20.47 -5.09
CA GLY A 53 7.55 -20.53 -3.69
C GLY A 53 6.93 -19.23 -3.17
N HIS A 54 7.06 -18.13 -3.88
CA HIS A 54 6.47 -16.86 -3.48
C HIS A 54 4.99 -16.79 -3.88
N LEU A 55 4.14 -17.29 -3.01
CA LEU A 55 2.70 -17.26 -3.20
C LEU A 55 2.09 -15.93 -2.77
N LEU A 56 0.96 -15.58 -3.36
CA LEU A 56 0.10 -14.54 -2.83
C LEU A 56 -0.37 -14.95 -1.42
N ASN A 57 -0.51 -13.96 -0.56
CA ASN A 57 -1.02 -14.14 0.80
C ASN A 57 -2.54 -14.00 0.90
N VAL A 58 -3.23 -14.06 -0.23
CA VAL A 58 -4.70 -14.00 -0.39
C VAL A 58 -5.11 -14.96 -1.49
N ARG A 59 -6.30 -15.56 -1.37
CA ARG A 59 -6.87 -16.39 -2.44
C ARG A 59 -7.19 -15.56 -3.67
N ALA A 60 -7.16 -16.18 -4.84
CA ALA A 60 -7.38 -15.51 -6.12
C ALA A 60 -8.74 -14.79 -6.22
N THR A 61 -9.77 -15.24 -5.52
CA THR A 61 -11.10 -14.62 -5.44
C THR A 61 -11.09 -13.14 -5.07
N ASN A 62 -10.09 -12.67 -4.34
CA ASN A 62 -10.00 -11.29 -3.86
C ASN A 62 -8.94 -10.47 -4.63
N MET A 63 -8.49 -10.97 -5.78
CA MET A 63 -7.32 -10.43 -6.48
C MET A 63 -7.63 -9.81 -7.84
N SER A 64 -8.92 -9.65 -8.22
CA SER A 64 -9.25 -8.90 -9.42
C SER A 64 -8.70 -7.47 -9.34
N ALA A 65 -8.05 -7.02 -10.41
CA ALA A 65 -7.58 -5.66 -10.57
C ALA A 65 -8.74 -4.68 -10.89
N LEU A 66 -9.84 -5.17 -11.43
CA LEU A 66 -10.98 -4.38 -11.89
C LEU A 66 -12.08 -4.37 -10.84
N VAL A 67 -12.55 -3.17 -10.46
CA VAL A 67 -13.62 -2.99 -9.44
C VAL A 67 -14.93 -3.56 -9.97
N GLU A 68 -15.25 -3.29 -11.23
CA GLU A 68 -16.51 -3.66 -11.89
C GLU A 68 -16.58 -5.14 -12.28
N GLN A 69 -15.42 -5.83 -12.27
CA GLN A 69 -15.29 -7.23 -12.66
C GLN A 69 -14.58 -8.03 -11.56
N PRO A 70 -15.26 -8.33 -10.44
CA PRO A 70 -14.64 -8.97 -9.28
C PRO A 70 -14.05 -10.36 -9.58
N ASN A 71 -14.55 -11.04 -10.60
CA ASN A 71 -14.10 -12.38 -11.01
C ASN A 71 -13.02 -12.36 -12.12
N HIS A 72 -12.68 -11.20 -12.68
CA HIS A 72 -11.80 -11.10 -13.86
C HIS A 72 -10.47 -11.85 -13.70
N PHE A 73 -9.87 -11.83 -12.50
CA PHE A 73 -8.63 -12.59 -12.27
C PHE A 73 -8.86 -14.11 -12.24
N ILE A 74 -9.98 -14.56 -11.70
CA ILE A 74 -10.38 -15.98 -11.70
C ILE A 74 -10.61 -16.47 -13.11
N ASP A 75 -11.35 -15.69 -13.91
CA ASP A 75 -11.65 -16.01 -15.31
C ASP A 75 -10.36 -16.08 -16.14
N TRP A 76 -9.43 -15.12 -15.91
CA TRP A 76 -8.11 -15.12 -16.53
C TRP A 76 -7.28 -16.36 -16.15
N LEU A 77 -7.32 -16.78 -14.88
CA LEU A 77 -6.65 -18.01 -14.43
C LEU A 77 -7.27 -19.26 -15.04
N GLY A 78 -8.60 -19.32 -15.14
CA GLY A 78 -9.32 -20.42 -15.76
C GLY A 78 -8.96 -20.55 -17.25
N ALA A 79 -8.92 -19.43 -17.99
CA ALA A 79 -8.46 -19.38 -19.37
C ALA A 79 -6.99 -19.82 -19.54
N ALA A 80 -6.16 -19.63 -18.50
CA ALA A 80 -4.77 -20.09 -18.44
C ALA A 80 -4.63 -21.56 -17.93
N GLY A 81 -5.74 -22.31 -17.79
CA GLY A 81 -5.75 -23.73 -17.42
C GLY A 81 -5.58 -24.03 -15.94
N VAL A 82 -5.76 -23.04 -15.05
CA VAL A 82 -5.70 -23.28 -13.60
C VAL A 82 -7.00 -23.91 -13.14
N ALA A 83 -6.93 -25.10 -12.53
CA ALA A 83 -8.10 -25.79 -11.99
C ALA A 83 -8.56 -25.13 -10.67
N ALA A 84 -9.89 -25.02 -10.47
CA ALA A 84 -10.52 -24.43 -9.29
C ALA A 84 -9.85 -23.12 -8.83
N PRO A 85 -9.72 -22.12 -9.72
CA PRO A 85 -8.89 -20.93 -9.48
C PRO A 85 -9.32 -20.11 -8.27
N GLU A 86 -10.59 -20.21 -7.85
CA GLU A 86 -11.14 -19.55 -6.67
C GLU A 86 -10.55 -20.04 -5.35
N GLN A 87 -9.99 -21.25 -5.30
CA GLN A 87 -9.49 -21.88 -4.07
C GLN A 87 -7.98 -21.75 -3.89
N VAL A 88 -7.25 -21.39 -4.96
CA VAL A 88 -5.78 -21.45 -4.96
C VAL A 88 -5.12 -20.16 -4.46
N PHE A 89 -3.92 -20.34 -3.91
CA PHE A 89 -2.95 -19.27 -3.71
C PHE A 89 -1.95 -19.32 -4.87
N VAL A 90 -2.06 -18.39 -5.81
CA VAL A 90 -1.20 -18.37 -6.99
C VAL A 90 0.15 -17.69 -6.69
N THR A 91 1.14 -17.94 -7.55
CA THR A 91 2.45 -17.29 -7.43
C THR A 91 2.35 -15.79 -7.70
N ARG A 92 3.23 -15.01 -7.08
CA ARG A 92 3.33 -13.56 -7.33
C ARG A 92 3.69 -13.28 -8.80
N ASP A 93 4.52 -14.11 -9.42
CA ASP A 93 4.84 -14.02 -10.85
C ASP A 93 3.59 -14.14 -11.74
N ARG A 94 2.72 -15.11 -11.46
CA ARG A 94 1.46 -15.30 -12.21
C ARG A 94 0.57 -14.05 -12.11
N TYR A 95 0.49 -13.44 -10.94
CA TYR A 95 -0.25 -12.18 -10.79
C TYR A 95 0.41 -11.03 -11.57
N GLY A 96 1.73 -10.98 -11.61
CA GLY A 96 2.46 -10.03 -12.46
C GLY A 96 2.17 -10.23 -13.95
N GLN A 97 2.06 -11.48 -14.42
CA GLN A 97 1.64 -11.80 -15.80
C GLN A 97 0.23 -11.29 -16.10
N TYR A 98 -0.70 -11.45 -15.14
CA TYR A 98 -2.06 -10.91 -15.24
C TYR A 98 -2.06 -9.38 -15.42
N LEU A 99 -1.30 -8.64 -14.60
CA LEU A 99 -1.21 -7.18 -14.73
C LEU A 99 -0.60 -6.77 -16.09
N GLN A 100 0.37 -7.53 -16.58
CA GLN A 100 0.95 -7.29 -17.90
C GLN A 100 -0.03 -7.61 -19.04
N SER A 101 -0.96 -8.58 -18.88
CA SER A 101 -2.01 -8.80 -19.88
C SER A 101 -2.98 -7.62 -19.96
N LEU A 102 -3.38 -7.05 -18.82
CA LEU A 102 -4.23 -5.85 -18.80
C LEU A 102 -3.56 -4.66 -19.52
N LEU A 103 -2.27 -4.43 -19.30
CA LEU A 103 -1.54 -3.37 -20.01
C LEU A 103 -1.46 -3.65 -21.51
N ARG A 104 -1.19 -4.90 -21.93
CA ARG A 104 -1.16 -5.27 -23.36
C ARG A 104 -2.51 -5.07 -24.03
N GLU A 105 -3.58 -5.45 -23.38
CA GLU A 105 -4.95 -5.24 -23.87
C GLU A 105 -5.23 -3.75 -24.05
N ALA A 106 -4.90 -2.92 -23.06
CA ALA A 106 -5.06 -1.47 -23.12
C ALA A 106 -4.19 -0.82 -24.22
N THR A 107 -3.03 -1.39 -24.57
CA THR A 107 -2.17 -0.89 -25.65
C THR A 107 -2.58 -1.41 -27.03
N ALA A 108 -3.31 -2.51 -27.11
CA ALA A 108 -3.77 -3.10 -28.38
C ALA A 108 -5.06 -2.43 -28.90
N ASP A 109 -5.85 -1.79 -28.05
CA ASP A 109 -7.07 -1.10 -28.42
C ASP A 109 -6.78 0.31 -28.97
N ARG A 110 -7.76 0.90 -29.69
CA ARG A 110 -7.70 2.29 -30.19
C ARG A 110 -7.50 3.34 -29.07
N SER A 111 -7.80 3.02 -27.85
CA SER A 111 -7.41 3.77 -26.65
C SER A 111 -5.87 3.87 -26.49
N SER A 112 -5.09 3.03 -27.16
CA SER A 112 -3.62 3.03 -27.13
C SER A 112 -2.99 4.35 -27.57
N VAL A 113 -3.68 5.15 -28.35
CA VAL A 113 -3.22 6.50 -28.74
C VAL A 113 -3.07 7.43 -27.52
N ARG A 114 -3.77 7.12 -26.42
CA ARG A 114 -3.72 7.91 -25.19
C ARG A 114 -2.71 7.40 -24.15
N LEU A 115 -2.13 6.20 -24.32
CA LEU A 115 -1.15 5.64 -23.39
C LEU A 115 0.26 5.70 -23.98
N ALA A 116 1.18 6.36 -23.29
CA ALA A 116 2.61 6.28 -23.55
C ALA A 116 3.31 5.57 -22.38
N LEU A 117 4.21 4.64 -22.70
CA LEU A 117 5.07 3.97 -21.73
C LEU A 117 6.45 4.59 -21.79
N GLU A 118 6.93 5.11 -20.66
CA GLU A 118 8.23 5.77 -20.54
C GLU A 118 9.12 4.98 -19.58
N HIS A 119 10.21 4.41 -20.10
CA HIS A 119 11.18 3.67 -19.29
C HIS A 119 12.30 4.60 -18.85
N ASP A 120 12.13 5.25 -17.71
CA ASP A 120 13.09 6.17 -17.11
C ASP A 120 12.74 6.39 -15.62
N GLU A 121 13.64 6.98 -14.86
CA GLU A 121 13.42 7.39 -13.48
C GLU A 121 13.08 8.87 -13.40
N VAL A 122 11.97 9.22 -12.75
CA VAL A 122 11.65 10.61 -12.42
C VAL A 122 12.47 11.02 -11.20
N THR A 123 13.33 12.01 -11.37
CA THR A 123 14.23 12.50 -10.31
C THR A 123 13.75 13.78 -9.65
N ALA A 124 12.93 14.57 -10.35
CA ALA A 124 12.33 15.79 -9.80
C ALA A 124 10.98 16.09 -10.46
N VAL A 125 10.12 16.78 -9.71
CA VAL A 125 8.86 17.36 -10.19
C VAL A 125 8.81 18.80 -9.72
N ALA A 126 8.51 19.72 -10.63
CA ALA A 126 8.39 21.15 -10.34
C ALA A 126 7.19 21.77 -11.04
N ARG A 127 6.66 22.87 -10.51
CA ARG A 127 5.66 23.67 -11.20
C ARG A 127 6.27 24.41 -12.38
N ASP A 128 5.55 24.43 -13.49
CA ASP A 128 5.87 25.16 -14.70
C ASP A 128 4.58 25.86 -15.19
N GLY A 129 4.34 27.05 -14.64
CA GLY A 129 3.04 27.71 -14.78
C GLY A 129 1.90 26.85 -14.21
N ASN A 130 0.90 26.58 -15.05
CA ASN A 130 -0.24 25.72 -14.70
C ASN A 130 0.04 24.22 -14.90
N ARG A 131 1.23 23.85 -15.37
CA ARG A 131 1.60 22.45 -15.62
C ARG A 131 2.67 21.98 -14.64
N TRP A 132 3.02 20.72 -14.75
CA TRP A 132 4.12 20.08 -14.06
C TRP A 132 5.24 19.76 -15.05
N ARG A 133 6.47 20.02 -14.65
CA ARG A 133 7.67 19.53 -15.33
C ARG A 133 8.26 18.40 -14.52
N LEU A 134 8.46 17.25 -15.16
CA LEU A 134 9.10 16.08 -14.60
C LEU A 134 10.49 15.96 -15.22
N SER A 135 11.53 15.95 -14.40
CA SER A 135 12.91 15.68 -14.83
C SER A 135 13.18 14.19 -14.77
N LEU A 136 13.76 13.65 -15.83
CA LEU A 136 14.09 12.24 -15.97
C LEU A 136 15.59 12.01 -15.81
N ALA A 137 15.99 10.84 -15.29
CA ALA A 137 17.39 10.50 -15.03
C ALA A 137 18.27 10.51 -16.30
N MET A 138 17.69 10.16 -17.47
CA MET A 138 18.38 10.23 -18.77
C MET A 138 18.50 11.66 -19.34
N GLY A 139 18.24 12.70 -18.55
CA GLY A 139 18.41 14.11 -18.92
C GLY A 139 17.26 14.72 -19.73
N ARG A 140 16.20 13.97 -20.02
CA ARG A 140 14.97 14.49 -20.65
C ARG A 140 14.03 15.09 -19.62
N SER A 141 13.05 15.85 -20.09
CA SER A 141 11.93 16.30 -19.26
C SER A 141 10.61 16.06 -19.97
N LEU A 142 9.57 15.84 -19.17
CA LEU A 142 8.19 15.72 -19.60
C LEU A 142 7.35 16.82 -18.98
N THR A 143 6.28 17.22 -19.64
CA THR A 143 5.28 18.13 -19.08
C THR A 143 3.94 17.43 -18.96
N ALA A 144 3.24 17.66 -17.85
CA ALA A 144 1.93 17.08 -17.58
C ALA A 144 1.00 18.09 -16.90
N ASP A 145 -0.30 17.90 -17.07
CA ASP A 145 -1.32 18.73 -16.43
C ASP A 145 -1.65 18.21 -15.01
N ALA A 146 -1.46 16.92 -14.78
CA ALA A 146 -1.53 16.32 -13.45
C ALA A 146 -0.43 15.25 -13.29
N VAL A 147 -0.02 15.01 -12.04
CA VAL A 147 0.98 13.99 -11.68
C VAL A 147 0.42 13.08 -10.61
N VAL A 148 0.64 11.78 -10.76
CA VAL A 148 0.27 10.75 -9.77
C VAL A 148 1.52 10.04 -9.29
N LEU A 149 1.81 10.13 -8.00
CA LEU A 149 2.91 9.41 -7.36
C LEU A 149 2.43 7.99 -6.99
N ALA A 150 2.82 7.00 -7.79
CA ALA A 150 2.48 5.59 -7.62
C ALA A 150 3.71 4.72 -7.32
N MET A 151 4.67 5.28 -6.55
CA MET A 151 6.02 4.74 -6.33
C MET A 151 6.07 3.47 -5.48
N GLY A 152 4.94 3.02 -4.93
CA GLY A 152 4.88 1.84 -4.07
C GLY A 152 5.54 2.06 -2.70
N ASN A 153 6.16 1.01 -2.17
CA ASN A 153 6.91 1.07 -0.92
C ASN A 153 8.33 1.57 -1.14
N LEU A 154 8.79 2.48 -0.30
CA LEU A 154 10.20 2.86 -0.24
C LEU A 154 11.03 1.74 0.42
N PRO A 155 12.33 1.59 0.07
CA PRO A 155 13.20 0.60 0.66
C PRO A 155 13.24 0.66 2.20
N PRO A 156 13.53 -0.46 2.89
CA PRO A 156 13.64 -0.47 4.33
C PRO A 156 14.68 0.54 4.86
N PRO A 157 14.46 1.15 6.04
CA PRO A 157 15.48 1.97 6.66
C PRO A 157 16.67 1.12 7.10
N PRO A 158 17.90 1.66 7.09
CA PRO A 158 19.03 0.97 7.68
C PRO A 158 18.74 0.65 9.16
N PRO A 159 19.11 -0.55 9.64
CA PRO A 159 18.96 -0.90 11.06
C PRO A 159 19.86 -0.04 11.93
N ALA A 160 19.48 0.12 13.20
CA ALA A 160 20.32 0.80 14.17
C ALA A 160 21.69 0.10 14.29
N GLY A 161 22.74 0.88 14.43
CA GLY A 161 24.10 0.36 14.60
C GLY A 161 24.70 -0.32 13.37
N LEU A 162 24.17 -0.04 12.18
CA LEU A 162 24.79 -0.49 10.92
C LEU A 162 26.08 0.28 10.66
N ASP A 163 27.19 -0.43 10.58
CA ASP A 163 28.48 0.13 10.22
C ASP A 163 28.48 0.62 8.76
N SER A 164 29.12 1.76 8.50
CA SER A 164 29.13 2.41 7.20
C SER A 164 29.90 1.62 6.11
N ALA A 165 30.93 0.87 6.48
CA ALA A 165 31.66 0.00 5.57
C ALA A 165 30.82 -1.24 5.25
N LEU A 166 30.12 -1.79 6.25
CA LEU A 166 29.18 -2.89 6.03
C LEU A 166 28.04 -2.49 5.11
N ALA A 167 27.48 -1.29 5.29
CA ALA A 167 26.39 -0.77 4.45
C ALA A 167 26.73 -0.75 2.94
N LYS A 168 28.02 -0.63 2.60
CA LYS A 168 28.54 -0.62 1.23
C LYS A 168 29.02 -1.99 0.74
N SER A 169 28.97 -3.00 1.59
CA SER A 169 29.47 -4.34 1.27
C SER A 169 28.31 -5.24 0.79
N GLU A 170 28.65 -6.21 -0.05
CA GLU A 170 27.69 -7.25 -0.49
C GLU A 170 27.22 -8.17 0.66
N ARG A 171 27.82 -8.08 1.84
CA ARG A 171 27.39 -8.84 3.02
C ARG A 171 26.15 -8.24 3.68
N TYR A 172 25.77 -7.03 3.31
CA TYR A 172 24.53 -6.39 3.73
C TYR A 172 23.63 -6.08 2.55
N VAL A 173 22.46 -6.66 2.53
CA VAL A 173 21.43 -6.43 1.51
C VAL A 173 20.41 -5.44 2.09
N ALA A 174 20.47 -4.19 1.65
CA ALA A 174 19.59 -3.12 2.12
C ALA A 174 18.14 -3.30 1.63
N ASP A 175 17.97 -3.67 0.35
CA ASP A 175 16.67 -3.99 -0.24
C ASP A 175 16.57 -5.51 -0.48
N PRO A 176 15.69 -6.22 0.22
CA PRO A 176 15.56 -7.66 0.09
C PRO A 176 15.15 -8.10 -1.34
N TRP A 177 14.47 -7.23 -2.09
CA TRP A 177 14.06 -7.53 -3.46
C TRP A 177 15.21 -7.44 -4.48
N ALA A 178 16.32 -6.78 -4.10
CA ALA A 178 17.56 -6.74 -4.87
C ALA A 178 18.51 -7.91 -4.54
N TRP A 179 18.12 -8.84 -3.66
CA TRP A 179 18.95 -9.99 -3.33
C TRP A 179 19.13 -10.91 -4.54
N ALA A 180 20.36 -11.02 -5.03
CA ALA A 180 20.69 -11.75 -6.25
C ALA A 180 21.03 -13.24 -6.02
N GLY A 181 20.88 -13.72 -4.80
CA GLY A 181 21.26 -15.09 -4.43
C GLY A 181 22.40 -15.15 -3.41
N PRO A 182 22.79 -16.37 -3.01
CA PRO A 182 23.92 -16.58 -2.13
C PRO A 182 25.24 -16.19 -2.81
N ARG A 183 26.20 -15.74 -2.02
CA ARG A 183 27.55 -15.46 -2.52
C ARG A 183 28.28 -16.75 -2.89
N GLU A 184 29.14 -16.71 -3.91
CA GLU A 184 30.08 -17.80 -4.20
C GLU A 184 30.98 -18.05 -2.98
N GLY A 185 31.09 -19.31 -2.55
CA GLY A 185 31.84 -19.69 -1.36
C GLY A 185 31.19 -19.34 -0.02
N GLY A 186 30.00 -18.77 -0.01
CA GLY A 186 29.26 -18.31 1.18
C GLY A 186 28.60 -19.44 1.99
N ALA A 187 29.38 -20.41 2.45
CA ALA A 187 28.93 -21.37 3.46
C ALA A 187 28.84 -20.63 4.81
N GLY A 188 27.64 -20.38 5.30
CA GLY A 188 27.44 -19.75 6.60
C GLY A 188 26.00 -19.33 6.85
N GLU A 189 25.75 -18.94 8.08
CA GLU A 189 24.40 -18.50 8.49
C GLU A 189 24.02 -17.16 7.85
N VAL A 190 22.77 -17.07 7.40
CA VAL A 190 22.17 -15.82 6.93
C VAL A 190 21.26 -15.24 8.02
N LEU A 191 21.51 -14.00 8.40
CA LEU A 191 20.63 -13.24 9.28
C LEU A 191 19.62 -12.43 8.47
N ILE A 192 18.34 -12.65 8.74
CA ILE A 192 17.22 -11.94 8.16
C ILE A 192 16.65 -10.99 9.23
N LEU A 193 16.75 -9.68 9.00
CA LEU A 193 16.17 -8.69 9.91
C LEU A 193 14.69 -8.50 9.58
N GLY A 194 13.84 -8.98 10.46
CA GLY A 194 12.39 -9.02 10.26
C GLY A 194 11.85 -10.44 10.24
N THR A 195 10.55 -10.57 10.51
CA THR A 195 9.82 -11.86 10.55
C THR A 195 8.47 -11.78 9.85
N GLY A 196 8.23 -10.73 9.06
CA GLY A 196 7.01 -10.53 8.27
C GLY A 196 7.03 -11.29 6.94
N LEU A 197 6.05 -11.05 6.06
CA LEU A 197 5.93 -11.74 4.78
C LEU A 197 7.17 -11.61 3.90
N THR A 198 7.81 -10.45 3.85
CA THR A 198 9.05 -10.26 3.10
C THR A 198 10.18 -11.17 3.61
N ALA A 199 10.29 -11.32 4.94
CA ALA A 199 11.27 -12.22 5.52
C ALA A 199 10.97 -13.70 5.16
N ILE A 200 9.69 -14.07 5.11
CA ILE A 200 9.26 -15.40 4.66
C ILE A 200 9.65 -15.64 3.19
N ASP A 201 9.39 -14.67 2.31
CA ASP A 201 9.78 -14.78 0.89
C ASP A 201 11.30 -14.93 0.75
N ILE A 202 12.10 -14.20 1.53
CA ILE A 202 13.57 -14.33 1.52
C ILE A 202 14.01 -15.69 2.08
N VAL A 203 13.39 -16.19 3.15
CA VAL A 203 13.65 -17.56 3.65
C VAL A 203 13.44 -18.60 2.56
N LEU A 204 12.34 -18.52 1.81
CA LEU A 204 12.04 -19.43 0.70
C LEU A 204 13.04 -19.26 -0.46
N SER A 205 13.50 -18.03 -0.71
CA SER A 205 14.53 -17.77 -1.73
C SER A 205 15.88 -18.38 -1.35
N ILE A 206 16.30 -18.24 -0.10
CA ILE A 206 17.54 -18.84 0.41
C ILE A 206 17.43 -20.36 0.39
N ASP A 207 16.30 -20.90 0.84
CA ASP A 207 16.04 -22.33 0.85
C ASP A 207 16.13 -22.96 -0.55
N ALA A 208 15.60 -22.27 -1.57
CA ALA A 208 15.65 -22.71 -2.96
C ALA A 208 17.06 -22.58 -3.57
N ALA A 209 17.75 -21.48 -3.29
CA ALA A 209 19.06 -21.18 -3.88
C ALA A 209 20.23 -21.89 -3.19
N GLN A 210 20.11 -22.15 -1.89
CA GLN A 210 21.15 -22.79 -1.06
C GLN A 210 20.53 -23.80 -0.08
N PRO A 211 20.14 -24.98 -0.57
CA PRO A 211 19.60 -26.04 0.27
C PRO A 211 20.61 -26.42 1.38
N GLY A 212 20.19 -26.29 2.64
CA GLY A 212 21.06 -26.59 3.79
C GLY A 212 21.61 -25.38 4.53
N ALA A 213 21.56 -24.15 3.98
CA ALA A 213 22.02 -22.95 4.65
C ALA A 213 21.23 -22.69 5.96
N PRO A 214 21.93 -22.46 7.10
CA PRO A 214 21.26 -22.06 8.32
C PRO A 214 20.80 -20.60 8.23
N MET A 215 19.60 -20.33 8.74
CA MET A 215 18.97 -19.00 8.71
C MET A 215 18.49 -18.60 10.10
N THR A 216 18.68 -17.34 10.46
CA THR A 216 18.04 -16.74 11.65
C THR A 216 17.22 -15.53 11.22
N ALA A 217 15.91 -15.56 11.51
CA ALA A 217 15.02 -14.41 11.36
C ALA A 217 14.89 -13.70 12.71
N LEU A 218 15.31 -12.44 12.79
CA LEU A 218 15.33 -11.65 14.03
C LEU A 218 14.41 -10.44 13.90
N SER A 219 13.46 -10.31 14.82
CA SER A 219 12.63 -9.11 14.94
C SER A 219 12.41 -8.71 16.39
N ARG A 220 11.85 -7.53 16.63
CA ARG A 220 11.58 -7.02 18.00
C ARG A 220 10.72 -7.97 18.84
N HIS A 221 9.84 -8.74 18.21
CA HIS A 221 8.88 -9.61 18.88
C HIS A 221 9.04 -11.10 18.54
N GLY A 222 9.80 -11.47 17.51
CA GLY A 222 9.92 -12.86 17.06
C GLY A 222 8.61 -13.47 16.56
N LEU A 223 7.68 -12.64 16.08
CA LEU A 223 6.37 -13.09 15.64
C LEU A 223 6.38 -13.43 14.16
N LEU A 224 5.89 -14.63 13.81
CA LEU A 224 5.66 -15.04 12.43
C LEU A 224 4.19 -14.81 12.03
N PRO A 225 3.92 -14.51 10.74
CA PRO A 225 2.56 -14.47 10.22
C PRO A 225 1.82 -15.78 10.49
N ARG A 226 0.52 -15.68 10.80
CA ARG A 226 -0.34 -16.83 11.02
C ARG A 226 -0.71 -17.48 9.69
N VAL A 227 -1.11 -18.75 9.74
CA VAL A 227 -1.58 -19.47 8.56
C VAL A 227 -3.05 -19.15 8.26
N HIS A 228 -3.40 -19.12 6.97
CA HIS A 228 -4.79 -19.10 6.54
C HIS A 228 -5.55 -20.32 7.03
N GLY A 229 -6.83 -20.14 7.28
CA GLY A 229 -7.79 -21.17 7.66
C GLY A 229 -9.20 -20.61 7.52
N GLU A 230 -10.18 -21.45 7.68
CA GLU A 230 -11.57 -21.02 7.69
C GLU A 230 -11.85 -20.14 8.90
N ALA A 231 -12.70 -19.15 8.70
CA ALA A 231 -13.16 -18.23 9.74
C ALA A 231 -14.59 -18.61 10.18
N SER A 232 -14.83 -18.63 11.48
CA SER A 232 -16.16 -18.87 12.00
C SER A 232 -17.03 -17.61 11.84
N PRO A 233 -18.19 -17.67 11.16
CA PRO A 233 -19.12 -16.54 11.07
C PRO A 233 -19.61 -16.06 12.42
N ALA A 234 -19.70 -16.93 13.43
CA ALA A 234 -20.13 -16.61 14.80
C ALA A 234 -19.19 -15.63 15.50
N ALA A 235 -17.92 -15.56 15.08
CA ALA A 235 -16.94 -14.62 15.62
C ALA A 235 -16.97 -13.25 14.93
N ALA A 236 -17.73 -13.10 13.85
CA ALA A 236 -17.81 -11.82 13.13
C ALA A 236 -18.45 -10.71 14.00
N LEU A 237 -18.00 -9.49 13.76
CA LEU A 237 -18.61 -8.30 14.37
C LEU A 237 -20.01 -8.10 13.76
N VAL A 238 -21.03 -8.02 14.61
CA VAL A 238 -22.43 -7.85 14.19
C VAL A 238 -22.72 -6.38 13.86
N VAL A 239 -22.04 -5.48 14.57
CA VAL A 239 -22.19 -4.03 14.43
C VAL A 239 -20.82 -3.46 14.02
N PRO A 240 -20.77 -2.44 13.13
CA PRO A 240 -19.53 -1.75 12.84
C PRO A 240 -18.85 -1.30 14.13
N PRO A 241 -17.57 -1.63 14.33
CA PRO A 241 -16.86 -1.21 15.53
C PRO A 241 -16.67 0.31 15.49
N ALA A 242 -16.92 0.95 16.62
CA ALA A 242 -16.82 2.40 16.79
C ALA A 242 -16.17 2.75 18.12
N GLY A 243 -15.75 4.01 18.25
CA GLY A 243 -15.20 4.56 19.49
C GLY A 243 -13.67 4.41 19.61
N PRO A 244 -13.13 4.62 20.83
CA PRO A 244 -11.69 4.66 21.06
C PRO A 244 -11.04 3.29 20.81
N LEU A 245 -9.74 3.32 20.50
CA LEU A 245 -8.92 2.13 20.23
C LEU A 245 -9.09 1.01 21.27
N THR A 246 -9.22 1.38 22.54
CA THR A 246 -9.39 0.43 23.65
C THR A 246 -10.73 -0.31 23.60
N ALA A 247 -11.81 0.37 23.22
CA ALA A 247 -13.13 -0.25 23.07
C ALA A 247 -13.15 -1.23 21.89
N VAL A 248 -12.60 -0.83 20.74
CA VAL A 248 -12.45 -1.70 19.57
C VAL A 248 -11.61 -2.93 19.91
N LEU A 249 -10.49 -2.77 20.62
CA LEU A 249 -9.63 -3.89 21.04
C LEU A 249 -10.37 -4.84 21.99
N ALA A 250 -11.16 -4.33 22.93
CA ALA A 250 -11.92 -5.16 23.86
C ALA A 250 -12.94 -6.03 23.12
N GLU A 251 -13.68 -5.46 22.17
CA GLU A 251 -14.65 -6.22 21.36
C GLU A 251 -13.97 -7.26 20.48
N VAL A 252 -12.85 -6.92 19.81
CA VAL A 252 -12.09 -7.87 19.02
C VAL A 252 -11.59 -9.04 19.88
N ARG A 253 -11.08 -8.78 21.08
CA ARG A 253 -10.64 -9.82 22.01
C ARG A 253 -11.79 -10.75 22.41
N ARG A 254 -12.93 -10.20 22.77
CA ARG A 254 -14.12 -10.98 23.13
C ARG A 254 -14.58 -11.89 21.97
N ARG A 255 -14.56 -11.41 20.74
CA ARG A 255 -14.88 -12.21 19.55
C ARG A 255 -13.81 -13.23 19.22
N ALA A 256 -12.55 -12.90 19.46
CA ALA A 256 -11.42 -13.78 19.22
C ALA A 256 -11.39 -15.02 20.12
N GLU A 257 -12.12 -15.00 21.28
CA GLU A 257 -12.34 -16.18 22.12
C GLU A 257 -13.13 -17.26 21.39
N ILE A 258 -14.03 -16.88 20.44
CA ILE A 258 -14.77 -17.81 19.60
C ILE A 258 -13.89 -18.28 18.44
N ASP A 259 -13.40 -17.33 17.64
CA ASP A 259 -12.42 -17.54 16.56
C ASP A 259 -11.77 -16.20 16.19
N TRP A 260 -10.46 -16.13 16.36
CA TRP A 260 -9.71 -14.93 16.06
C TRP A 260 -9.73 -14.56 14.56
N ARG A 261 -9.90 -15.55 13.65
CA ARG A 261 -9.95 -15.30 12.21
C ARG A 261 -11.21 -14.51 11.85
N GLY A 262 -12.37 -14.98 12.31
CA GLY A 262 -13.63 -14.30 12.11
C GLY A 262 -13.64 -12.88 12.71
N ALA A 263 -13.08 -12.72 13.91
CA ALA A 263 -12.97 -11.43 14.57
C ALA A 263 -12.10 -10.44 13.78
N VAL A 264 -10.93 -10.87 13.29
CA VAL A 264 -10.01 -10.01 12.53
C VAL A 264 -10.53 -9.73 11.12
N ASP A 265 -11.09 -10.73 10.43
CA ASP A 265 -11.58 -10.57 9.07
C ASP A 265 -12.81 -9.63 9.01
N SER A 266 -13.67 -9.66 10.02
CA SER A 266 -14.81 -8.77 10.12
C SER A 266 -14.46 -7.30 10.39
N LEU A 267 -13.23 -7.00 10.85
CA LEU A 267 -12.74 -5.63 10.96
C LEU A 267 -12.35 -5.01 9.60
N ARG A 268 -12.04 -5.85 8.62
CA ARG A 268 -11.44 -5.40 7.36
C ARG A 268 -12.24 -4.28 6.66
N PRO A 269 -13.57 -4.32 6.55
CA PRO A 269 -14.34 -3.25 5.91
C PRO A 269 -14.25 -1.91 6.64
N TYR A 270 -13.89 -1.93 7.93
CA TYR A 270 -13.91 -0.75 8.81
C TYR A 270 -12.54 -0.19 9.15
N VAL A 271 -11.46 -0.84 8.72
CA VAL A 271 -10.08 -0.46 9.10
C VAL A 271 -9.76 0.99 8.76
N GLN A 272 -10.12 1.46 7.57
CA GLN A 272 -9.84 2.84 7.18
C GLN A 272 -10.72 3.85 7.92
N THR A 273 -11.98 3.53 8.18
CA THR A 273 -12.89 4.38 8.95
C THR A 273 -12.42 4.49 10.40
N LEU A 274 -12.06 3.37 11.03
CA LEU A 274 -11.48 3.36 12.38
C LEU A 274 -10.19 4.17 12.44
N TRP A 275 -9.29 3.95 11.49
CA TRP A 275 -8.02 4.66 11.42
C TRP A 275 -8.23 6.18 11.34
N ARG A 276 -9.09 6.64 10.46
CA ARG A 276 -9.41 8.06 10.29
C ARG A 276 -10.12 8.66 11.51
N GLY A 277 -11.00 7.89 12.15
CA GLY A 277 -11.73 8.31 13.36
C GLY A 277 -10.85 8.37 14.62
N TRP A 278 -9.71 7.69 14.66
CA TRP A 278 -8.82 7.74 15.83
C TRP A 278 -7.98 9.02 15.85
N SER A 279 -7.83 9.58 17.04
CA SER A 279 -6.89 10.67 17.30
C SER A 279 -5.45 10.26 16.94
N LEU A 280 -4.59 11.24 16.69
CA LEU A 280 -3.15 10.98 16.43
C LEU A 280 -2.48 10.21 17.57
N ALA A 281 -2.89 10.47 18.82
CA ALA A 281 -2.37 9.74 19.97
C ALA A 281 -2.77 8.26 19.94
N GLU A 282 -4.00 7.93 19.54
CA GLU A 282 -4.49 6.56 19.41
C GLU A 282 -3.84 5.83 18.22
N ARG A 283 -3.71 6.49 17.06
CA ARG A 283 -2.96 5.94 15.91
C ARG A 283 -1.52 5.58 16.31
N ARG A 284 -0.82 6.48 17.02
CA ARG A 284 0.54 6.24 17.53
C ARG A 284 0.58 5.12 18.57
N ARG A 285 -0.43 5.01 19.44
CA ARG A 285 -0.57 3.92 20.41
C ARG A 285 -0.77 2.58 19.70
N PHE A 286 -1.65 2.53 18.70
CA PHE A 286 -1.85 1.35 17.86
C PHE A 286 -0.54 0.93 17.17
N LEU A 287 0.14 1.83 16.50
CA LEU A 287 1.40 1.54 15.79
C LEU A 287 2.48 1.00 16.72
N ARG A 288 2.56 1.53 17.95
CA ARG A 288 3.55 1.12 18.94
C ARG A 288 3.27 -0.25 19.55
N HIS A 289 2.03 -0.53 19.88
CA HIS A 289 1.66 -1.66 20.74
C HIS A 289 0.90 -2.77 20.03
N LEU A 290 0.15 -2.47 18.98
CA LEU A 290 -0.79 -3.41 18.36
C LEU A 290 -0.43 -3.77 16.92
N ALA A 291 0.26 -2.90 16.17
CA ALA A 291 0.52 -3.12 14.76
C ALA A 291 1.27 -4.43 14.47
N ALA A 292 2.21 -4.84 15.34
CA ALA A 292 2.92 -6.12 15.17
C ALA A 292 1.96 -7.32 15.29
N TRP A 293 1.02 -7.26 16.24
CA TRP A 293 -0.02 -8.28 16.43
C TRP A 293 -1.04 -8.27 15.31
N TRP A 294 -1.49 -7.07 14.92
CA TRP A 294 -2.37 -6.89 13.77
C TRP A 294 -1.77 -7.54 12.52
N ASN A 295 -0.53 -7.21 12.21
CA ASN A 295 0.14 -7.67 10.99
C ASN A 295 0.20 -9.18 10.88
N ILE A 296 0.52 -9.92 11.95
CA ILE A 296 0.61 -11.39 11.89
C ILE A 296 -0.75 -12.08 11.75
N HIS A 297 -1.82 -11.46 12.25
CA HIS A 297 -3.17 -12.01 12.15
C HIS A 297 -3.84 -11.61 10.83
N ARG A 298 -3.49 -10.45 10.30
CA ARG A 298 -4.06 -9.90 9.06
C ARG A 298 -3.35 -10.38 7.80
N HIS A 299 -2.01 -10.36 7.80
CA HIS A 299 -1.17 -10.76 6.67
C HIS A 299 -0.70 -12.20 6.88
N ARG A 300 -1.54 -13.15 6.49
CA ARG A 300 -1.38 -14.57 6.74
C ARG A 300 -0.56 -15.26 5.64
N LEU A 301 -0.06 -16.46 5.96
CA LEU A 301 0.63 -17.35 5.02
C LEU A 301 -0.37 -18.26 4.32
N ALA A 302 -0.13 -18.54 3.03
CA ALA A 302 -0.73 -19.70 2.37
C ALA A 302 -0.35 -20.99 3.13
N PRO A 303 -1.24 -22.00 3.21
CA PRO A 303 -0.96 -23.23 3.95
C PRO A 303 0.32 -23.93 3.52
N GLU A 304 0.62 -23.95 2.22
CA GLU A 304 1.82 -24.59 1.65
C GLU A 304 3.09 -23.85 2.11
N VAL A 305 3.07 -22.53 2.12
CA VAL A 305 4.18 -21.70 2.61
C VAL A 305 4.37 -21.93 4.11
N ALA A 306 3.30 -21.96 4.89
CA ALA A 306 3.36 -22.21 6.34
C ALA A 306 3.95 -23.58 6.65
N ALA A 307 3.55 -24.63 5.92
CA ALA A 307 4.09 -25.97 6.06
C ALA A 307 5.60 -26.01 5.76
N ARG A 308 6.06 -25.32 4.69
CA ARG A 308 7.49 -25.25 4.36
C ARG A 308 8.29 -24.53 5.45
N ILE A 309 7.80 -23.39 5.95
CA ILE A 309 8.45 -22.64 7.04
C ILE A 309 8.54 -23.48 8.31
N GLU A 310 7.48 -24.23 8.65
CA GLU A 310 7.49 -25.08 9.83
C GLU A 310 8.48 -26.27 9.67
N ALA A 311 8.58 -26.87 8.49
CA ALA A 311 9.59 -27.89 8.20
C ALA A 311 11.03 -27.37 8.36
N LEU A 312 11.29 -26.13 7.92
CA LEU A 312 12.59 -25.48 8.10
C LEU A 312 12.90 -25.20 9.59
N ARG A 313 11.89 -24.88 10.38
CA ARG A 313 12.05 -24.70 11.84
C ARG A 313 12.31 -26.03 12.55
N GLN A 314 11.56 -27.06 12.21
CA GLN A 314 11.70 -28.40 12.82
C GLN A 314 13.06 -29.04 12.49
N SER A 315 13.57 -28.83 11.28
CA SER A 315 14.92 -29.29 10.89
C SER A 315 16.06 -28.45 11.49
N GLY A 316 15.76 -27.38 12.24
CA GLY A 316 16.76 -26.48 12.81
C GLY A 316 17.42 -25.55 11.79
N ARG A 317 17.00 -25.57 10.52
CA ARG A 317 17.54 -24.69 9.48
C ARG A 317 17.07 -23.23 9.61
N LEU A 318 15.88 -23.02 10.15
CA LEU A 318 15.35 -21.68 10.43
C LEU A 318 15.16 -21.50 11.93
N SER A 319 15.93 -20.57 12.50
CA SER A 319 15.72 -20.07 13.86
C SER A 319 14.96 -18.75 13.83
N VAL A 320 14.03 -18.56 14.77
CA VAL A 320 13.30 -17.28 14.93
C VAL A 320 13.62 -16.70 16.30
N ALA A 321 14.12 -15.48 16.31
CA ALA A 321 14.55 -14.82 17.53
C ALA A 321 13.81 -13.49 17.76
N ALA A 322 13.59 -13.16 19.05
CA ALA A 322 13.04 -11.87 19.48
C ALA A 322 14.15 -11.04 20.12
N GLY A 323 14.35 -9.81 19.67
CA GLY A 323 15.35 -8.92 20.22
C GLY A 323 15.54 -7.64 19.38
N ARG A 324 16.52 -6.86 19.78
CA ARG A 324 16.89 -5.59 19.14
C ARG A 324 18.34 -5.64 18.72
N ILE A 325 18.61 -5.32 17.45
CA ILE A 325 19.97 -5.11 16.95
C ILE A 325 20.57 -3.88 17.62
N GLU A 326 21.81 -4.00 18.03
CA GLU A 326 22.62 -2.91 18.59
C GLU A 326 23.74 -2.51 17.64
N ARG A 327 24.41 -3.50 17.03
CA ARG A 327 25.53 -3.24 16.12
C ARG A 327 25.66 -4.33 15.07
N LEU A 328 26.03 -3.92 13.86
CA LEU A 328 26.39 -4.77 12.73
C LEU A 328 27.73 -4.28 12.20
N THR A 329 28.78 -5.11 12.31
CA THR A 329 30.16 -4.73 11.96
C THR A 329 30.72 -5.72 10.92
N PRO A 330 31.40 -5.25 9.86
CA PRO A 330 32.04 -6.14 8.90
C PRO A 330 33.23 -6.86 9.54
N MET A 331 33.40 -8.14 9.21
CA MET A 331 34.54 -8.98 9.54
C MET A 331 35.18 -9.50 8.25
N ALA A 332 36.40 -10.00 8.34
CA ALA A 332 37.09 -10.56 7.17
C ALA A 332 36.28 -11.67 6.48
N ASP A 333 35.62 -12.51 7.26
CA ASP A 333 34.88 -13.69 6.80
C ASP A 333 33.36 -13.65 7.04
N GLY A 334 32.80 -12.50 7.45
CA GLY A 334 31.39 -12.39 7.77
C GLY A 334 30.96 -11.03 8.32
N VAL A 335 29.93 -11.07 9.10
CA VAL A 335 29.37 -9.92 9.84
C VAL A 335 29.25 -10.29 11.31
N GLU A 336 29.83 -9.48 12.19
CA GLU A 336 29.55 -9.53 13.61
C GLU A 336 28.23 -8.84 13.90
N VAL A 337 27.34 -9.55 14.56
CA VAL A 337 26.00 -9.09 14.95
C VAL A 337 25.92 -9.04 16.47
N VAL A 338 25.74 -7.85 17.02
CA VAL A 338 25.46 -7.65 18.44
C VAL A 338 23.98 -7.30 18.59
N TRP A 339 23.27 -8.05 19.42
CA TRP A 339 21.84 -7.88 19.64
C TRP A 339 21.43 -8.25 21.06
N THR A 340 20.43 -7.54 21.60
CA THR A 340 19.87 -7.83 22.94
C THR A 340 18.57 -8.64 22.77
N PRO A 341 18.53 -9.89 23.28
CA PRO A 341 17.33 -10.69 23.29
C PRO A 341 16.22 -10.02 24.09
N ARG A 342 14.97 -10.18 23.62
CA ARG A 342 13.82 -9.62 24.31
C ARG A 342 13.68 -10.17 25.73
N GLY A 343 13.53 -9.28 26.71
CA GLY A 343 13.44 -9.63 28.14
C GLY A 343 14.78 -9.94 28.81
N GLN A 344 15.90 -9.76 28.09
CA GLN A 344 17.25 -9.87 28.65
C GLN A 344 17.95 -8.51 28.64
N ALA A 345 18.87 -8.30 29.59
CA ALA A 345 19.68 -7.08 29.64
C ALA A 345 21.05 -7.28 28.96
N THR A 346 21.52 -8.53 28.86
CA THR A 346 22.86 -8.83 28.36
C THR A 346 22.82 -9.01 26.84
N PRO A 347 23.58 -8.22 26.06
CA PRO A 347 23.74 -8.43 24.63
C PRO A 347 24.38 -9.80 24.33
N ARG A 348 24.05 -10.31 23.14
CA ARG A 348 24.67 -11.50 22.56
C ARG A 348 25.40 -11.12 21.29
N THR A 349 26.49 -11.81 21.01
CA THR A 349 27.26 -11.67 19.78
C THR A 349 27.12 -12.93 18.95
N ARG A 350 26.95 -12.79 17.65
CA ARG A 350 26.93 -13.87 16.68
C ARG A 350 27.67 -13.44 15.40
N ARG A 351 28.29 -14.39 14.74
CA ARG A 351 28.88 -14.19 13.42
C ARG A 351 27.99 -14.83 12.37
N VAL A 352 27.70 -14.09 11.30
CA VAL A 352 26.88 -14.56 10.16
C VAL A 352 27.58 -14.24 8.84
N ALA A 353 27.25 -14.99 7.78
CA ALA A 353 27.83 -14.77 6.47
C ALA A 353 27.27 -13.53 5.78
N GLN A 354 25.96 -13.29 5.94
CA GLN A 354 25.24 -12.20 5.28
C GLN A 354 24.07 -11.72 6.16
N VAL A 355 23.72 -10.44 6.00
CA VAL A 355 22.55 -9.82 6.64
C VAL A 355 21.62 -9.28 5.56
N ILE A 356 20.33 -9.64 5.62
CA ILE A 356 19.30 -9.16 4.68
C ILE A 356 18.25 -8.36 5.44
N ASN A 357 18.01 -7.13 4.99
CA ASN A 357 17.10 -6.20 5.67
C ASN A 357 15.64 -6.38 5.23
N CYS A 358 14.86 -7.14 5.98
CA CYS A 358 13.43 -7.35 5.81
C CYS A 358 12.59 -6.64 6.88
N THR A 359 13.05 -5.49 7.42
CA THR A 359 12.37 -4.77 8.50
C THR A 359 11.09 -4.06 8.08
N GLY A 360 10.77 -4.10 6.79
CA GLY A 360 9.60 -3.47 6.20
C GLY A 360 9.88 -2.09 5.62
N PRO A 361 8.95 -1.55 4.84
CA PRO A 361 9.17 -0.32 4.09
C PRO A 361 9.37 0.88 5.00
N ARG A 362 10.18 1.81 4.54
CA ARG A 362 10.35 3.12 5.16
C ARG A 362 9.06 3.93 5.01
N GLY A 363 8.56 4.47 6.11
CA GLY A 363 7.47 5.44 6.08
C GLY A 363 7.96 6.88 6.31
N ASP A 364 9.07 7.05 7.03
CA ASP A 364 9.65 8.37 7.28
C ASP A 364 10.37 8.91 6.04
N LEU A 365 9.75 9.87 5.37
CA LEU A 365 10.24 10.47 4.13
C LEU A 365 11.51 11.31 4.33
N ALA A 366 11.72 11.87 5.52
CA ALA A 366 12.86 12.76 5.79
C ALA A 366 14.23 12.09 5.61
N HIS A 367 14.25 10.76 5.66
CA HIS A 367 15.47 9.97 5.52
C HIS A 367 15.40 9.02 4.30
N ALA A 368 14.46 9.27 3.36
CA ALA A 368 14.36 8.48 2.14
C ALA A 368 15.55 8.80 1.21
N ASP A 369 16.25 7.75 0.80
CA ASP A 369 17.29 7.83 -0.22
C ASP A 369 16.63 7.66 -1.60
N ASP A 370 15.81 8.63 -1.97
CA ASP A 370 15.08 8.67 -3.24
C ASP A 370 15.10 10.11 -3.76
N PRO A 371 15.66 10.35 -4.96
CA PRO A 371 15.87 11.69 -5.49
C PRO A 371 14.56 12.46 -5.69
N LEU A 372 13.49 11.78 -6.13
CA LEU A 372 12.19 12.41 -6.33
C LEU A 372 11.58 12.86 -5.00
N ILE A 373 11.59 12.00 -3.98
CA ILE A 373 11.09 12.36 -2.64
C ILE A 373 11.89 13.52 -2.07
N ALA A 374 13.21 13.50 -2.18
CA ALA A 374 14.07 14.58 -1.73
C ALA A 374 13.75 15.90 -2.44
N SER A 375 13.58 15.87 -3.78
CA SER A 375 13.19 17.04 -4.59
C SER A 375 11.82 17.61 -4.17
N LEU A 376 10.82 16.73 -3.99
CA LEU A 376 9.46 17.13 -3.60
C LEU A 376 9.41 17.76 -2.20
N LEU A 377 10.17 17.18 -1.24
CA LEU A 377 10.29 17.75 0.11
C LEU A 377 10.99 19.10 0.10
N ALA A 378 12.12 19.21 -0.62
CA ALA A 378 12.87 20.46 -0.72
C ALA A 378 12.05 21.60 -1.37
N ALA A 379 11.20 21.26 -2.35
CA ALA A 379 10.28 22.19 -2.99
C ALA A 379 9.02 22.50 -2.16
N GLY A 380 8.81 21.84 -1.01
CA GLY A 380 7.61 21.98 -0.19
C GLY A 380 6.34 21.44 -0.84
N LEU A 381 6.46 20.65 -1.90
CA LEU A 381 5.34 20.09 -2.65
C LEU A 381 4.68 18.91 -1.93
N VAL A 382 5.42 18.22 -1.05
CA VAL A 382 4.93 17.16 -0.18
C VAL A 382 5.37 17.41 1.25
N ARG A 383 4.64 16.82 2.20
CA ARG A 383 5.07 16.66 3.58
C ARG A 383 4.83 15.22 4.04
N ALA A 384 5.54 14.79 5.07
CA ALA A 384 5.28 13.52 5.71
C ALA A 384 3.95 13.57 6.50
N ASP A 385 3.19 12.49 6.48
CA ASP A 385 2.00 12.36 7.32
C ASP A 385 2.36 12.39 8.82
N ALA A 386 1.38 12.71 9.67
CA ALA A 386 1.58 12.90 11.11
C ALA A 386 2.05 11.62 11.86
N CYS A 387 1.85 10.43 11.28
CA CYS A 387 2.33 9.15 11.79
C CYS A 387 3.65 8.70 11.16
N ARG A 388 4.19 9.45 10.18
CA ARG A 388 5.38 9.12 9.40
C ARG A 388 5.27 7.76 8.69
N LEU A 389 4.12 7.53 8.05
CA LEU A 389 3.83 6.31 7.29
C LEU A 389 3.93 6.51 5.77
N GLY A 390 4.18 7.74 5.32
CA GLY A 390 4.30 8.11 3.92
C GLY A 390 4.04 9.59 3.67
N VAL A 391 3.55 9.90 2.48
CA VAL A 391 3.13 11.24 2.05
C VAL A 391 1.78 11.56 2.67
N ASP A 392 1.63 12.79 3.16
CA ASP A 392 0.36 13.31 3.63
C ASP A 392 -0.56 13.59 2.44
N VAL A 393 -1.77 13.04 2.46
CA VAL A 393 -2.79 13.21 1.43
C VAL A 393 -4.16 13.42 2.06
N ASP A 394 -5.06 14.07 1.32
CA ASP A 394 -6.46 14.15 1.70
C ASP A 394 -7.27 12.89 1.31
N ALA A 395 -8.56 12.88 1.61
CA ALA A 395 -9.47 11.78 1.29
C ALA A 395 -9.62 11.53 -0.23
N ARG A 396 -9.26 12.51 -1.08
CA ARG A 396 -9.28 12.43 -2.54
C ARG A 396 -7.92 12.06 -3.14
N SER A 397 -6.97 11.60 -2.32
CA SER A 397 -5.59 11.27 -2.71
C SER A 397 -4.78 12.48 -3.24
N ARG A 398 -5.21 13.73 -3.01
CA ARG A 398 -4.43 14.92 -3.33
C ARG A 398 -3.30 15.07 -2.31
N VAL A 399 -2.11 15.34 -2.80
CA VAL A 399 -0.93 15.52 -1.94
C VAL A 399 -1.03 16.82 -1.15
N ILE A 400 -0.71 16.78 0.13
CA ILE A 400 -0.67 17.96 1.00
C ILE A 400 0.78 18.45 1.09
N GLY A 401 0.99 19.70 0.69
CA GLY A 401 2.28 20.37 0.74
C GLY A 401 2.69 20.84 2.13
N ALA A 402 3.88 21.42 2.22
CA ALA A 402 4.44 21.97 3.47
C ALA A 402 3.55 23.05 4.10
N ALA A 403 2.84 23.84 3.28
CA ALA A 403 1.90 24.86 3.73
C ALA A 403 0.60 24.29 4.35
N GLY A 404 0.35 22.97 4.20
CA GLY A 404 -0.85 22.34 4.72
C GLY A 404 -2.02 22.34 3.72
N GLU A 405 -1.81 22.79 2.51
CA GLU A 405 -2.83 22.86 1.46
C GLU A 405 -2.73 21.64 0.53
N ALA A 406 -3.89 21.13 0.10
CA ALA A 406 -3.96 20.05 -0.86
C ALA A 406 -3.67 20.59 -2.28
N ALA A 407 -2.79 19.92 -3.00
CA ALA A 407 -2.44 20.29 -4.36
C ALA A 407 -3.59 20.02 -5.34
N ASP A 408 -3.84 20.91 -6.28
CA ASP A 408 -4.94 20.79 -7.25
C ASP A 408 -4.74 19.64 -8.26
N SER A 409 -3.50 19.23 -8.52
CA SER A 409 -3.18 18.27 -9.58
C SER A 409 -1.91 17.45 -9.32
N LEU A 410 -1.53 17.31 -8.06
CA LEU A 410 -0.52 16.36 -7.60
C LEU A 410 -1.22 15.36 -6.67
N PHE A 411 -1.18 14.10 -7.04
CA PHE A 411 -1.86 13.00 -6.34
C PHE A 411 -0.86 11.94 -5.91
N ALA A 412 -1.23 11.12 -4.93
CA ALA A 412 -0.47 9.93 -4.57
C ALA A 412 -1.41 8.75 -4.33
N VAL A 413 -0.99 7.54 -4.75
CA VAL A 413 -1.79 6.31 -4.61
C VAL A 413 -0.95 5.14 -4.11
N GLY A 414 -1.61 4.20 -3.46
CA GLY A 414 -0.99 2.97 -2.95
C GLY A 414 -0.19 3.19 -1.66
N PRO A 415 0.80 2.34 -1.39
CA PRO A 415 1.49 2.28 -0.09
C PRO A 415 2.08 3.59 0.42
N LEU A 416 2.39 4.52 -0.49
CA LEU A 416 2.90 5.84 -0.14
C LEU A 416 1.90 6.68 0.68
N THR A 417 0.61 6.33 0.65
CA THR A 417 -0.49 7.06 1.30
C THR A 417 -1.01 6.42 2.59
N ARG A 418 -0.22 5.54 3.21
CA ARG A 418 -0.62 4.78 4.43
C ARG A 418 -1.01 5.65 5.62
N GLY A 419 -0.57 6.90 5.68
CA GLY A 419 -0.95 7.84 6.73
C GLY A 419 -2.43 8.14 6.76
N GLN A 420 -3.04 8.29 5.59
CA GLN A 420 -4.46 8.53 5.40
C GLN A 420 -5.25 7.23 5.22
N PHE A 421 -4.73 6.31 4.40
CA PHE A 421 -5.39 5.06 4.04
C PHE A 421 -4.65 3.89 4.68
N TYR A 422 -4.87 3.62 5.97
CA TYR A 422 -4.23 2.48 6.62
C TYR A 422 -4.65 1.18 5.92
N GLU A 423 -3.75 0.20 5.80
CA GLU A 423 -3.93 -1.05 5.00
C GLU A 423 -3.92 -0.87 3.46
N ILE A 424 -3.57 0.30 2.93
CA ILE A 424 -3.45 0.56 1.48
C ILE A 424 -2.27 -0.20 0.85
N THR A 425 -2.14 -1.47 1.17
CA THR A 425 -1.14 -2.39 0.64
C THR A 425 -1.77 -3.63 0.03
N SER A 426 -3.10 -3.74 0.09
CA SER A 426 -3.86 -4.87 -0.47
C SER A 426 -4.49 -4.50 -1.82
N VAL A 427 -4.62 -5.49 -2.71
CA VAL A 427 -5.24 -5.32 -4.02
C VAL A 427 -6.65 -4.70 -3.92
N PRO A 428 -7.57 -5.20 -3.07
CA PRO A 428 -8.90 -4.60 -2.95
C PRO A 428 -8.90 -3.14 -2.53
N ASP A 429 -8.02 -2.74 -1.62
CA ASP A 429 -7.99 -1.37 -1.11
C ASP A 429 -7.36 -0.42 -2.15
N ILE A 430 -6.27 -0.83 -2.80
CA ILE A 430 -5.60 -0.01 -3.83
C ILE A 430 -6.50 0.17 -5.05
N ARG A 431 -7.23 -0.87 -5.48
CA ARG A 431 -8.11 -0.72 -6.65
C ARG A 431 -9.25 0.27 -6.43
N LEU A 432 -9.81 0.33 -5.22
CA LEU A 432 -10.81 1.33 -4.84
C LEU A 432 -10.19 2.73 -4.81
N GLN A 433 -9.03 2.88 -4.15
CA GLN A 433 -8.33 4.17 -4.14
C GLN A 433 -7.97 4.66 -5.55
N ALA A 434 -7.52 3.77 -6.44
CA ALA A 434 -7.20 4.13 -7.83
C ALA A 434 -8.44 4.63 -8.59
N ALA A 435 -9.63 4.05 -8.32
CA ALA A 435 -10.89 4.53 -8.89
C ALA A 435 -11.23 5.94 -8.37
N ASP A 436 -11.28 6.13 -7.06
CA ASP A 436 -11.60 7.43 -6.42
C ASP A 436 -10.59 8.52 -6.81
N CYS A 437 -9.30 8.17 -6.91
CA CYS A 437 -8.26 9.07 -7.37
C CYS A 437 -8.44 9.46 -8.85
N THR A 438 -8.84 8.51 -9.71
CA THR A 438 -9.12 8.80 -11.12
C THR A 438 -10.25 9.82 -11.26
N ASP A 439 -11.33 9.66 -10.52
CA ASP A 439 -12.44 10.61 -10.51
C ASP A 439 -11.98 12.01 -10.05
N SER A 440 -11.12 12.04 -9.03
CA SER A 440 -10.52 13.29 -8.54
C SER A 440 -9.63 13.98 -9.59
N ILE A 441 -8.84 13.20 -10.35
CA ILE A 441 -7.99 13.71 -11.43
C ILE A 441 -8.84 14.29 -12.57
N VAL A 442 -9.85 13.54 -13.02
CA VAL A 442 -10.73 13.97 -14.12
C VAL A 442 -11.44 15.27 -13.75
N ASN A 443 -11.97 15.37 -12.54
CA ASN A 443 -12.59 16.60 -12.03
C ASN A 443 -11.60 17.77 -12.01
N ALA A 444 -10.37 17.56 -11.52
CA ALA A 444 -9.34 18.62 -11.49
C ALA A 444 -8.97 19.12 -12.89
N LEU A 445 -8.87 18.22 -13.87
CA LEU A 445 -8.58 18.58 -15.26
C LEU A 445 -9.74 19.33 -15.93
N ALA A 446 -11.00 18.92 -15.67
CA ALA A 446 -12.19 19.59 -16.19
C ALA A 446 -12.33 21.03 -15.68
N LEU A 447 -12.01 21.28 -14.42
CA LEU A 447 -12.00 22.61 -13.81
C LEU A 447 -10.94 23.53 -14.46
N ARG A 448 -9.79 22.97 -14.84
CA ARG A 448 -8.72 23.73 -15.55
C ARG A 448 -9.11 24.07 -16.99
N GLY A 449 -9.74 23.16 -17.71
CA GLY A 449 -10.19 23.37 -19.09
C GLY A 449 -11.26 24.46 -19.23
N ARG A 450 -11.98 24.77 -18.18
CA ARG A 450 -12.99 25.84 -18.12
C ARG A 450 -12.42 27.24 -17.85
N GLY A 451 -11.09 27.39 -17.94
CA GLY A 451 -10.43 28.70 -17.94
C GLY A 451 -10.48 29.45 -16.61
N GLY A 452 -9.97 28.88 -15.54
CA GLY A 452 -9.63 29.62 -14.30
C GLY A 452 -10.76 30.31 -13.53
N ALA A 453 -11.98 30.26 -14.01
CA ALA A 453 -13.18 30.80 -13.39
C ALA A 453 -14.05 29.68 -12.79
N ALA A 454 -13.44 28.83 -11.95
CA ALA A 454 -14.26 28.17 -10.95
C ALA A 454 -14.84 29.24 -10.05
N SER A 455 -16.13 29.47 -10.13
CA SER A 455 -16.80 30.46 -9.27
C SER A 455 -16.53 30.09 -7.81
N SER A 456 -16.52 31.07 -6.90
CA SER A 456 -16.43 30.79 -5.47
C SER A 456 -17.51 29.77 -5.03
N ALA A 457 -18.61 29.67 -5.77
CA ALA A 457 -19.68 28.71 -5.60
C ALA A 457 -19.28 27.26 -5.89
N ASP A 458 -18.44 27.01 -6.92
CA ASP A 458 -17.99 25.62 -7.22
C ASP A 458 -16.97 25.11 -6.20
N ARG A 459 -16.09 25.99 -5.72
CA ARG A 459 -15.17 25.68 -4.61
C ARG A 459 -15.95 25.43 -3.32
N MET A 460 -16.92 26.28 -3.02
CA MET A 460 -17.76 26.12 -1.82
C MET A 460 -18.64 24.87 -1.90
N ALA A 461 -19.10 24.47 -3.09
CA ALA A 461 -19.82 23.21 -3.29
C ALA A 461 -18.90 21.98 -3.10
N ASP A 462 -17.65 22.05 -3.54
CA ASP A 462 -16.66 20.99 -3.33
C ASP A 462 -16.23 20.88 -1.85
N ASP A 463 -16.03 22.01 -1.17
CA ASP A 463 -15.72 22.07 0.27
C ASP A 463 -16.92 21.61 1.11
N LEU A 464 -18.13 21.96 0.71
CA LEU A 464 -19.37 21.50 1.36
C LEU A 464 -19.57 20.00 1.13
N ALA A 465 -19.30 19.47 -0.07
CA ALA A 465 -19.34 18.05 -0.36
C ALA A 465 -18.34 17.26 0.50
N ALA A 466 -17.09 17.75 0.63
CA ALA A 466 -16.07 17.14 1.49
C ALA A 466 -16.46 17.18 2.97
N PHE A 467 -17.00 18.31 3.44
CA PHE A 467 -17.52 18.47 4.80
C PHE A 467 -18.71 17.53 5.07
N LEU A 468 -19.62 17.38 4.11
CA LEU A 468 -20.77 16.47 4.23
C LEU A 468 -20.35 15.01 4.20
N GLU A 469 -19.39 14.60 3.36
CA GLU A 469 -18.83 13.25 3.37
C GLU A 469 -18.17 12.92 4.72
N GLN A 470 -17.43 13.86 5.28
CA GLN A 470 -16.84 13.72 6.60
C GLN A 470 -17.91 13.67 7.70
N SER A 471 -18.91 14.55 7.64
CA SER A 471 -20.02 14.60 8.62
C SER A 471 -20.93 13.37 8.51
N ILE A 472 -21.17 12.84 7.31
CA ILE A 472 -21.92 11.58 7.11
C ILE A 472 -21.12 10.39 7.67
N ALA A 473 -19.80 10.35 7.50
CA ALA A 473 -18.96 9.32 8.09
C ALA A 473 -18.95 9.40 9.63
N GLU A 474 -18.97 10.61 10.20
CA GLU A 474 -19.09 10.84 11.64
C GLU A 474 -20.49 10.49 12.17
N LEU A 475 -21.56 10.82 11.43
CA LEU A 475 -22.95 10.49 11.77
C LEU A 475 -23.26 8.99 11.62
N ASP A 476 -22.69 8.28 10.67
CA ASP A 476 -22.80 6.82 10.54
C ASP A 476 -22.19 6.10 11.75
N VAL A 477 -21.14 6.67 12.34
CA VAL A 477 -20.56 6.20 13.60
C VAL A 477 -21.49 6.45 14.79
N GLU A 478 -22.22 7.58 14.81
CA GLU A 478 -23.11 7.93 15.93
C GLU A 478 -24.50 7.29 15.85
N LEU A 479 -25.08 7.11 14.67
CA LEU A 479 -26.49 6.77 14.49
C LEU A 479 -26.79 5.34 14.04
N GLY A 480 -25.78 4.55 13.66
CA GLY A 480 -25.95 3.12 13.32
C GLY A 480 -26.98 2.82 12.22
N SER A 481 -27.36 3.79 11.39
CA SER A 481 -28.44 3.59 10.44
C SER A 481 -27.96 3.36 9.01
N LEU A 482 -27.69 2.09 8.67
CA LEU A 482 -27.47 1.56 7.31
C LEU A 482 -28.52 2.04 6.26
N LYS A 483 -29.72 2.44 6.69
CA LYS A 483 -30.79 2.89 5.79
C LYS A 483 -30.56 4.28 5.21
N PHE A 484 -30.03 5.21 6.01
CA PHE A 484 -29.77 6.58 5.55
C PHE A 484 -28.57 6.65 4.61
N ALA A 485 -27.47 6.04 4.98
CA ALA A 485 -26.26 5.98 4.13
C ALA A 485 -26.52 5.32 2.76
N ARG A 486 -27.33 4.23 2.73
CA ARG A 486 -27.76 3.61 1.47
C ARG A 486 -28.62 4.52 0.61
N ARG A 487 -29.54 5.28 1.22
CA ARG A 487 -30.45 6.18 0.49
C ARG A 487 -29.67 7.37 -0.09
N MET A 488 -28.74 7.92 0.65
CA MET A 488 -27.89 9.03 0.21
C MET A 488 -26.91 8.61 -0.89
N ARG A 489 -26.26 7.44 -0.75
CA ARG A 489 -25.40 6.89 -1.79
C ARG A 489 -26.16 6.62 -3.09
N SER A 490 -27.36 6.04 -3.01
CA SER A 490 -28.24 5.80 -4.16
C SER A 490 -28.72 7.10 -4.82
N ALA A 491 -28.99 8.16 -4.05
CA ALA A 491 -29.38 9.46 -4.61
C ALA A 491 -28.18 10.14 -5.34
N TRP A 492 -26.99 10.02 -4.75
CA TRP A 492 -25.74 10.53 -5.33
C TRP A 492 -25.36 9.83 -6.63
N GLU A 493 -25.47 8.51 -6.67
CA GLU A 493 -25.14 7.69 -7.83
C GLU A 493 -26.17 7.82 -8.98
N LEU A 494 -27.46 7.97 -8.64
CA LEU A 494 -28.56 7.93 -9.62
C LEU A 494 -29.00 9.30 -10.15
N ARG A 495 -28.80 10.38 -9.41
CA ARG A 495 -29.42 11.69 -9.73
C ARG A 495 -28.41 12.83 -9.92
N GLY A 496 -27.13 12.59 -9.70
CA GLY A 496 -26.07 13.59 -9.79
C GLY A 496 -25.99 14.52 -8.56
N ARG A 497 -24.84 15.20 -8.42
CA ARG A 497 -24.44 16.00 -7.25
C ARG A 497 -25.49 17.02 -6.78
N ARG A 498 -26.17 17.69 -7.71
CA ARG A 498 -27.12 18.76 -7.38
C ARG A 498 -28.39 18.23 -6.71
N ALA A 499 -28.95 17.16 -7.21
CA ALA A 499 -30.15 16.55 -6.63
C ALA A 499 -29.87 15.93 -5.25
N ALA A 500 -28.66 15.41 -5.00
CA ALA A 500 -28.26 14.91 -3.69
C ALA A 500 -28.11 16.04 -2.67
N LEU A 501 -27.57 17.20 -3.07
CA LEU A 501 -27.44 18.38 -2.21
C LEU A 501 -28.82 18.99 -1.85
N ASP A 502 -29.76 19.00 -2.79
CA ASP A 502 -31.13 19.48 -2.56
C ASP A 502 -31.86 18.56 -1.55
N GLU A 503 -31.65 17.24 -1.63
CA GLU A 503 -32.24 16.26 -0.71
C GLU A 503 -31.63 16.34 0.69
N ILE A 504 -30.35 16.66 0.81
CA ILE A 504 -29.65 16.92 2.07
C ILE A 504 -30.14 18.21 2.72
N ALA A 505 -30.30 19.27 1.95
CA ALA A 505 -30.81 20.55 2.44
C ALA A 505 -32.24 20.39 3.00
N LEU A 506 -33.10 19.70 2.30
CA LEU A 506 -34.46 19.39 2.72
C LEU A 506 -34.50 18.58 4.04
N TRP A 507 -33.62 17.59 4.16
CA TRP A 507 -33.52 16.77 5.37
C TRP A 507 -32.98 17.56 6.58
N LEU A 508 -32.02 18.46 6.37
CA LEU A 508 -31.51 19.36 7.41
C LEU A 508 -32.60 20.31 7.92
N ASP A 509 -33.40 20.88 7.00
CA ASP A 509 -34.52 21.76 7.34
C ASP A 509 -35.62 21.03 8.15
N GLU A 510 -35.96 19.80 7.76
CA GLU A 510 -36.90 18.96 8.50
C GLU A 510 -36.41 18.63 9.92
N ARG A 511 -35.10 18.43 10.08
CA ARG A 511 -34.49 18.12 11.39
C ARG A 511 -34.40 19.33 12.30
N GLN A 512 -34.07 20.50 11.75
CA GLN A 512 -34.10 21.76 12.49
C GLN A 512 -35.52 22.11 12.93
N ALA A 513 -36.52 21.83 12.11
CA ALA A 513 -37.92 22.01 12.46
C ALA A 513 -38.39 21.06 13.59
N LYS A 514 -37.87 19.83 13.65
CA LYS A 514 -38.13 18.86 14.72
C LYS A 514 -37.41 19.18 16.04
N ALA A 515 -36.21 19.80 15.97
CA ALA A 515 -35.45 20.20 17.14
C ALA A 515 -36.00 21.48 17.81
N LYS A 516 -36.84 22.25 17.10
CA LYS A 516 -37.50 23.45 17.60
C LYS A 516 -38.91 23.17 18.16
N ARG A 517 -39.41 21.93 18.09
CA ARG A 517 -40.61 21.42 18.76
C ARG A 517 -40.23 20.56 19.96
#